data_0a3071683d26fd1d7cf1e04a204aaa1e
#
_entry.id   0a3071683d26fd1d7cf1e04a204aaa1e
#
_cell.length_a   1.000
_cell.length_b   1.000
_cell.length_c   1.000
_cell.angle_alpha   90.00
_cell.angle_beta   90.00
_cell.angle_gamma   90.00
#
_symmetry.space_group_name_H-M   'P 1'
#
loop_
_entity.id
_entity.type
_entity.pdbx_description
1 polymer ?
#
loop_
_entity_poly.entity_id
_entity_poly.type
_entity_poly.pdbx_seq_one_letter_code
_entity_poly.pdbx_strand_id
1 'polypeptide(L)'
;DDDFPVVDRRNPQWINIFCRSLEEKELVGKIMWKINCRPDEVDPELFGLMKQHGLFKVYLGIENGTDEGLSQMNKGLTVADTIRGVEILKELGIAMDYGFMLFQPDSSHKSIADNLAFLERVCRRATIPAIFVKMMPYLETRVEKDLRLAGRLKGRSGFLDYDFLEESLNGLYAFLSECFNPWFHGSDGTTNLAKWGVNYLAVYGFFFGVPEG
;
A
#
# COMPACT_ATOMS: atom_id res chain seq x y z
N ASP A 1 7.44 6.13 -9.48
CA ASP A 1 6.43 5.87 -10.49
C ASP A 1 5.39 4.93 -9.94
N ASP A 2 4.14 5.15 -10.34
CA ASP A 2 3.00 4.62 -9.61
C ASP A 2 2.72 3.13 -9.86
N ASP A 3 3.12 2.60 -11.02
CA ASP A 3 2.91 1.19 -11.33
C ASP A 3 4.15 0.58 -11.99
N PHE A 4 4.77 -0.34 -11.30
CA PHE A 4 5.81 -1.16 -11.88
C PHE A 4 5.15 -2.42 -12.46
N PRO A 5 5.17 -2.63 -13.78
CA PRO A 5 4.48 -3.76 -14.39
C PRO A 5 5.24 -5.05 -14.12
N VAL A 6 4.99 -5.68 -12.97
CA VAL A 6 5.59 -6.99 -12.63
C VAL A 6 5.20 -8.01 -13.68
N VAL A 7 3.94 -7.99 -14.11
CA VAL A 7 3.43 -8.84 -15.19
C VAL A 7 3.17 -8.01 -16.44
N ASP A 8 4.15 -7.89 -17.33
CA ASP A 8 3.93 -7.34 -18.66
C ASP A 8 3.56 -8.47 -19.64
N ARG A 9 2.28 -8.52 -20.03
CA ARG A 9 1.77 -9.52 -20.99
C ARG A 9 2.44 -9.43 -22.37
N ARG A 10 2.99 -8.27 -22.74
CA ARG A 10 3.68 -8.04 -24.01
C ARG A 10 5.14 -8.51 -23.97
N ASN A 11 5.74 -8.51 -22.79
CA ASN A 11 7.10 -8.97 -22.55
C ASN A 11 7.23 -9.71 -21.22
N PRO A 12 6.80 -11.00 -21.14
CA PRO A 12 6.81 -11.75 -19.88
C PRO A 12 8.22 -11.94 -19.29
N GLN A 13 9.25 -11.76 -20.11
CA GLN A 13 10.66 -11.96 -19.71
C GLN A 13 11.37 -10.66 -19.31
N TRP A 14 10.68 -9.53 -19.26
CA TRP A 14 11.33 -8.25 -19.09
C TRP A 14 12.05 -8.11 -17.73
N ILE A 15 11.53 -8.70 -16.65
CA ILE A 15 12.20 -8.73 -15.34
C ILE A 15 13.52 -9.49 -15.42
N ASN A 16 13.53 -10.65 -16.09
CA ASN A 16 14.76 -11.43 -16.29
C ASN A 16 15.78 -10.63 -17.10
N ILE A 17 15.32 -9.91 -18.13
CA ILE A 17 16.19 -9.04 -18.95
C ILE A 17 16.73 -7.89 -18.10
N PHE A 18 15.88 -7.27 -17.27
CA PHE A 18 16.27 -6.20 -16.36
C PHE A 18 17.33 -6.67 -15.36
N CYS A 19 17.10 -7.80 -14.67
CA CYS A 19 18.04 -8.37 -13.73
C CYS A 19 19.38 -8.71 -14.39
N ARG A 20 19.35 -9.34 -15.57
CA ARG A 20 20.57 -9.62 -16.35
C ARG A 20 21.31 -8.33 -16.74
N SER A 21 20.59 -7.28 -17.10
CA SER A 21 21.22 -5.99 -17.42
C SER A 21 21.92 -5.36 -16.20
N LEU A 22 21.38 -5.60 -14.98
CA LEU A 22 22.06 -5.17 -13.75
C LEU A 22 23.37 -5.96 -13.52
N GLU A 23 23.38 -7.26 -13.81
CA GLU A 23 24.60 -8.10 -13.76
C GLU A 23 25.63 -7.62 -14.77
N GLU A 24 25.25 -7.49 -16.04
CA GLU A 24 26.13 -7.07 -17.14
C GLU A 24 26.75 -5.69 -16.89
N LYS A 25 26.05 -4.82 -16.16
CA LYS A 25 26.55 -3.49 -15.78
C LYS A 25 27.25 -3.47 -14.41
N GLU A 26 27.43 -4.63 -13.80
CA GLU A 26 28.04 -4.77 -12.47
C GLU A 26 27.36 -3.89 -11.40
N LEU A 27 26.04 -3.75 -11.45
CA LEU A 27 25.26 -2.93 -10.53
C LEU A 27 24.69 -3.74 -9.35
N VAL A 28 24.70 -5.06 -9.40
CA VAL A 28 24.26 -5.92 -8.31
C VAL A 28 25.11 -5.65 -7.06
N GLY A 29 24.46 -5.43 -5.92
CA GLY A 29 25.13 -5.04 -4.68
C GLY A 29 25.56 -3.56 -4.59
N LYS A 30 25.44 -2.79 -5.69
CA LYS A 30 25.77 -1.36 -5.71
C LYS A 30 24.56 -0.45 -5.71
N ILE A 31 23.37 -0.98 -6.04
CA ILE A 31 22.10 -0.23 -6.04
C ILE A 31 21.03 -0.99 -5.27
N MET A 32 20.12 -0.24 -4.69
CA MET A 32 18.87 -0.74 -4.14
C MET A 32 17.70 -0.06 -4.85
N TRP A 33 16.61 -0.78 -4.97
CA TRP A 33 15.42 -0.26 -5.63
C TRP A 33 14.14 -0.77 -4.96
N LYS A 34 13.06 -0.07 -5.18
CA LYS A 34 11.72 -0.39 -4.70
C LYS A 34 10.72 -0.31 -5.85
N ILE A 35 9.61 -1.01 -5.70
CA ILE A 35 8.50 -0.99 -6.66
C ILE A 35 7.17 -0.80 -5.96
N ASN A 36 6.17 -0.39 -6.74
CA ASN A 36 4.77 -0.50 -6.40
C ASN A 36 4.17 -1.61 -7.24
N CYS A 37 3.41 -2.51 -6.66
CA CYS A 37 2.73 -3.57 -7.40
C CYS A 37 1.42 -3.99 -6.73
N ARG A 38 0.66 -4.82 -7.45
CA ARG A 38 -0.55 -5.44 -6.94
C ARG A 38 -0.21 -6.71 -6.15
N PRO A 39 -0.99 -7.05 -5.10
CA PRO A 39 -0.76 -8.29 -4.34
C PRO A 39 -0.82 -9.57 -5.17
N ASP A 40 -1.69 -9.63 -6.18
CA ASP A 40 -1.87 -10.79 -7.07
C ASP A 40 -0.71 -11.01 -8.05
N GLU A 41 0.15 -10.00 -8.23
CA GLU A 41 1.35 -10.08 -9.06
C GLU A 41 2.59 -10.61 -8.31
N VAL A 42 2.48 -10.80 -6.99
CA VAL A 42 3.60 -11.29 -6.18
C VAL A 42 3.83 -12.78 -6.43
N ASP A 43 4.91 -13.10 -7.11
CA ASP A 43 5.37 -14.45 -7.41
C ASP A 43 6.68 -14.75 -6.66
N PRO A 44 6.80 -15.91 -5.96
CA PRO A 44 7.97 -16.18 -5.11
C PRO A 44 9.28 -16.31 -5.89
N GLU A 45 9.26 -16.89 -7.10
CA GLU A 45 10.48 -17.07 -7.90
C GLU A 45 10.93 -15.72 -8.46
N LEU A 46 9.99 -14.96 -9.03
CA LEU A 46 10.29 -13.66 -9.63
C LEU A 46 10.76 -12.64 -8.59
N PHE A 47 10.08 -12.58 -7.45
CA PHE A 47 10.47 -11.67 -6.36
C PHE A 47 11.76 -12.12 -5.66
N GLY A 48 12.01 -13.42 -5.59
CA GLY A 48 13.29 -13.95 -5.14
C GLY A 48 14.45 -13.50 -6.05
N LEU A 49 14.26 -13.58 -7.37
CA LEU A 49 15.23 -13.06 -8.36
C LEU A 49 15.43 -11.55 -8.20
N MET A 50 14.36 -10.77 -8.13
CA MET A 50 14.44 -9.32 -7.96
C MET A 50 15.14 -8.94 -6.64
N LYS A 51 14.90 -9.67 -5.54
CA LYS A 51 15.61 -9.48 -4.28
C LYS A 51 17.12 -9.67 -4.42
N GLN A 52 17.57 -10.73 -5.10
CA GLN A 52 18.99 -10.97 -5.35
C GLN A 52 19.64 -9.82 -6.14
N HIS A 53 18.84 -9.08 -6.91
CA HIS A 53 19.29 -7.96 -7.73
C HIS A 53 19.01 -6.58 -7.11
N GLY A 54 18.75 -6.52 -5.80
CA GLY A 54 18.69 -5.28 -5.06
C GLY A 54 17.27 -4.75 -4.76
N LEU A 55 16.20 -5.50 -5.08
CA LEU A 55 14.86 -5.17 -4.60
C LEU A 55 14.82 -5.32 -3.08
N PHE A 56 14.65 -4.21 -2.36
CA PHE A 56 14.62 -4.25 -0.89
C PHE A 56 13.23 -3.98 -0.32
N LYS A 57 12.35 -3.32 -1.08
CA LYS A 57 11.06 -2.88 -0.60
C LYS A 57 9.99 -2.87 -1.69
N VAL A 58 8.78 -3.24 -1.30
CA VAL A 58 7.59 -3.22 -2.15
C VAL A 58 6.50 -2.38 -1.50
N TYR A 59 5.85 -1.53 -2.28
CA TYR A 59 4.60 -0.91 -1.91
C TYR A 59 3.44 -1.70 -2.53
N LEU A 60 2.60 -2.30 -1.70
CA LEU A 60 1.45 -3.10 -2.13
C LEU A 60 0.17 -2.27 -2.14
N GLY A 61 -0.56 -2.30 -3.24
CA GLY A 61 -1.91 -1.76 -3.35
C GLY A 61 -2.95 -2.70 -2.73
N ILE A 62 -2.97 -2.84 -1.41
CA ILE A 62 -3.92 -3.71 -0.68
C ILE A 62 -5.33 -3.13 -0.71
N GLU A 63 -5.45 -1.83 -0.47
CA GLU A 63 -6.64 -0.99 -0.54
C GLU A 63 -7.74 -1.30 0.47
N ASN A 64 -8.16 -2.55 0.64
CA ASN A 64 -9.22 -2.97 1.55
C ASN A 64 -9.01 -4.40 2.05
N GLY A 65 -9.49 -4.70 3.26
CA GLY A 65 -9.40 -6.00 3.92
C GLY A 65 -10.65 -6.86 3.77
N THR A 66 -11.61 -6.47 2.92
CA THR A 66 -12.83 -7.23 2.64
C THR A 66 -13.02 -7.42 1.14
N ASP A 67 -13.51 -8.58 0.72
CA ASP A 67 -13.79 -8.85 -0.70
C ASP A 67 -14.88 -7.92 -1.25
N GLU A 68 -15.84 -7.52 -0.41
CA GLU A 68 -16.86 -6.55 -0.75
C GLU A 68 -16.25 -5.17 -1.07
N GLY A 69 -15.38 -4.66 -0.19
CA GLY A 69 -14.69 -3.38 -0.41
C GLY A 69 -13.78 -3.39 -1.64
N LEU A 70 -13.06 -4.49 -1.88
CA LEU A 70 -12.24 -4.68 -3.09
C LEU A 70 -13.10 -4.71 -4.37
N SER A 71 -14.27 -5.36 -4.31
CA SER A 71 -15.21 -5.40 -5.42
C SER A 71 -15.81 -4.04 -5.74
N GLN A 72 -16.17 -3.25 -4.73
CA GLN A 72 -16.67 -1.87 -4.91
C GLN A 72 -15.65 -0.97 -5.62
N MET A 73 -14.36 -1.19 -5.35
CA MET A 73 -13.26 -0.49 -6.03
C MET A 73 -12.94 -1.04 -7.42
N ASN A 74 -13.60 -2.10 -7.85
CA ASN A 74 -13.32 -2.79 -9.11
C ASN A 74 -11.83 -3.20 -9.27
N LYS A 75 -11.21 -3.64 -8.19
CA LYS A 75 -9.77 -3.99 -8.16
C LYS A 75 -9.48 -5.34 -8.81
N GLY A 76 -10.49 -6.23 -8.91
CA GLY A 76 -10.30 -7.60 -9.40
C GLY A 76 -9.34 -8.41 -8.51
N LEU A 77 -9.26 -8.07 -7.23
CA LEU A 77 -8.46 -8.71 -6.19
C LEU A 77 -9.37 -9.36 -5.15
N THR A 78 -8.84 -10.37 -4.48
CA THR A 78 -9.46 -10.95 -3.29
C THR A 78 -8.58 -10.74 -2.06
N VAL A 79 -9.18 -10.86 -0.89
CA VAL A 79 -8.43 -10.88 0.39
C VAL A 79 -7.42 -12.03 0.41
N ALA A 80 -7.75 -13.17 -0.19
CA ALA A 80 -6.85 -14.32 -0.29
C ALA A 80 -5.60 -14.00 -1.13
N ASP A 81 -5.74 -13.28 -2.26
CA ASP A 81 -4.60 -12.84 -3.07
C ASP A 81 -3.70 -11.91 -2.28
N THR A 82 -4.29 -11.00 -1.53
CA THR A 82 -3.53 -10.08 -0.67
C THR A 82 -2.73 -10.82 0.41
N ILE A 83 -3.37 -11.76 1.12
CA ILE A 83 -2.69 -12.55 2.15
C ILE A 83 -1.54 -13.33 1.54
N ARG A 84 -1.77 -14.01 0.41
CA ARG A 84 -0.73 -14.76 -0.29
C ARG A 84 0.47 -13.89 -0.68
N GLY A 85 0.21 -12.74 -1.31
CA GLY A 85 1.29 -11.81 -1.70
C GLY A 85 2.10 -11.30 -0.50
N VAL A 86 1.43 -10.96 0.60
CA VAL A 86 2.08 -10.53 1.85
C VAL A 86 2.93 -11.65 2.45
N GLU A 87 2.43 -12.89 2.48
CA GLU A 87 3.16 -14.05 3.02
C GLU A 87 4.43 -14.33 2.21
N ILE A 88 4.34 -14.31 0.88
CA ILE A 88 5.52 -14.46 0.00
C ILE A 88 6.58 -13.40 0.29
N LEU A 89 6.19 -12.12 0.39
CA LEU A 89 7.15 -11.06 0.70
C LEU A 89 7.79 -11.21 2.07
N LYS A 90 7.03 -11.67 3.07
CA LYS A 90 7.56 -11.99 4.42
C LYS A 90 8.55 -13.14 4.38
N GLU A 91 8.23 -14.23 3.69
CA GLU A 91 9.12 -15.39 3.55
C GLU A 91 10.41 -15.02 2.83
N LEU A 92 10.32 -14.19 1.80
CA LEU A 92 11.49 -13.66 1.10
C LEU A 92 12.25 -12.60 1.92
N GLY A 93 11.70 -12.09 3.03
CA GLY A 93 12.31 -11.01 3.81
C GLY A 93 12.44 -9.71 3.01
N ILE A 94 11.47 -9.43 2.14
CA ILE A 94 11.35 -8.14 1.43
C ILE A 94 10.49 -7.22 2.27
N ALA A 95 11.02 -6.01 2.56
CA ALA A 95 10.26 -5.01 3.29
C ALA A 95 9.02 -4.56 2.48
N MET A 96 7.93 -4.26 3.17
CA MET A 96 6.73 -3.78 2.50
C MET A 96 6.10 -2.59 3.20
N ASP A 97 5.63 -1.66 2.38
CA ASP A 97 4.61 -0.68 2.72
C ASP A 97 3.33 -1.05 1.96
N TYR A 98 2.21 -0.46 2.33
CA TYR A 98 0.98 -0.69 1.61
C TYR A 98 0.03 0.51 1.64
N GLY A 99 -0.74 0.64 0.55
CA GLY A 99 -1.89 1.51 0.47
C GLY A 99 -3.11 0.82 1.08
N PHE A 100 -3.84 1.54 1.93
CA PHE A 100 -5.05 1.04 2.54
C PHE A 100 -6.03 2.19 2.78
N MET A 101 -7.26 2.03 2.31
CA MET A 101 -8.31 3.03 2.44
C MET A 101 -9.34 2.53 3.45
N LEU A 102 -9.09 2.82 4.75
CA LEU A 102 -9.98 2.40 5.83
C LEU A 102 -11.39 2.99 5.69
N PHE A 103 -11.46 4.25 5.23
CA PHE A 103 -12.70 5.00 5.11
C PHE A 103 -13.08 5.20 3.63
N GLN A 104 -14.12 4.51 3.21
CA GLN A 104 -14.74 4.61 1.88
C GLN A 104 -16.12 5.26 1.98
N PRO A 105 -16.71 5.76 0.89
CA PRO A 105 -18.00 6.44 0.92
C PRO A 105 -19.13 5.65 1.58
N ASP A 106 -19.12 4.34 1.41
CA ASP A 106 -20.17 3.44 1.91
C ASP A 106 -19.68 2.58 3.09
N SER A 107 -18.60 3.00 3.74
CA SER A 107 -18.12 2.37 4.97
C SER A 107 -19.19 2.38 6.06
N SER A 108 -19.20 1.31 6.84
CA SER A 108 -19.98 1.15 8.06
C SER A 108 -19.06 0.87 9.25
N HIS A 109 -19.54 1.00 10.46
CA HIS A 109 -18.78 0.59 11.66
C HIS A 109 -18.31 -0.87 11.54
N LYS A 110 -19.18 -1.73 10.97
CA LYS A 110 -18.82 -3.14 10.75
C LYS A 110 -17.67 -3.27 9.76
N SER A 111 -17.75 -2.64 8.59
CA SER A 111 -16.68 -2.73 7.58
C SER A 111 -15.36 -2.17 8.08
N ILE A 112 -15.39 -1.12 8.91
CA ILE A 112 -14.19 -0.59 9.57
C ILE A 112 -13.60 -1.60 10.55
N ALA A 113 -14.43 -2.25 11.39
CA ALA A 113 -13.99 -3.28 12.31
C ALA A 113 -13.38 -4.49 11.57
N ASP A 114 -14.00 -4.95 10.48
CA ASP A 114 -13.50 -6.04 9.64
C ASP A 114 -12.14 -5.67 9.00
N ASN A 115 -12.00 -4.44 8.51
CA ASN A 115 -10.75 -3.92 7.96
C ASN A 115 -9.63 -3.82 9.01
N LEU A 116 -9.95 -3.41 10.23
CA LEU A 116 -8.99 -3.36 11.33
C LEU A 116 -8.53 -4.78 11.73
N ALA A 117 -9.45 -5.73 11.83
CA ALA A 117 -9.13 -7.13 12.11
C ALA A 117 -8.23 -7.75 11.00
N PHE A 118 -8.51 -7.43 9.74
CA PHE A 118 -7.64 -7.81 8.62
C PHE A 118 -6.23 -7.22 8.76
N LEU A 119 -6.13 -5.92 9.02
CA LEU A 119 -4.84 -5.26 9.22
C LEU A 119 -4.05 -5.86 10.38
N GLU A 120 -4.70 -6.14 11.51
CA GLU A 120 -4.05 -6.81 12.64
C GLU A 120 -3.48 -8.17 12.23
N ARG A 121 -4.22 -8.95 11.45
CA ARG A 121 -3.77 -10.26 10.96
C ARG A 121 -2.57 -10.14 10.02
N VAL A 122 -2.63 -9.21 9.05
CA VAL A 122 -1.66 -9.09 7.97
C VAL A 122 -0.42 -8.33 8.41
N CYS A 123 -0.58 -7.32 9.27
CA CYS A 123 0.48 -6.35 9.60
C CYS A 123 1.30 -6.69 10.85
N ARG A 124 1.05 -7.81 11.51
CA ARG A 124 1.70 -8.20 12.78
C ARG A 124 3.24 -8.11 12.80
N ARG A 125 3.88 -7.96 11.64
CA ARG A 125 5.33 -7.80 11.46
C ARG A 125 5.68 -6.78 10.37
N ALA A 126 4.75 -5.96 9.95
CA ALA A 126 4.96 -5.01 8.87
C ALA A 126 5.19 -3.59 9.38
N THR A 127 5.91 -2.81 8.60
CA THR A 127 6.05 -1.39 8.79
C THR A 127 4.71 -0.67 8.67
N ILE A 128 4.56 0.34 9.45
CA ILE A 128 3.37 1.11 9.81
C ILE A 128 2.51 1.51 8.62
N PRO A 129 1.23 1.15 8.62
CA PRO A 129 0.28 1.59 7.60
C PRO A 129 -0.20 3.03 7.83
N ALA A 130 -0.56 3.71 6.75
CA ALA A 130 -1.39 4.91 6.80
C ALA A 130 -2.86 4.50 7.01
N ILE A 131 -3.24 4.17 8.23
CA ILE A 131 -4.50 3.50 8.55
C ILE A 131 -5.71 4.42 8.42
N PHE A 132 -5.57 5.73 8.64
CA PHE A 132 -6.70 6.68 8.67
C PHE A 132 -6.91 7.40 7.34
N VAL A 133 -6.70 6.71 6.23
CA VAL A 133 -6.94 7.30 4.92
C VAL A 133 -8.41 7.19 4.54
N LYS A 134 -9.01 8.33 4.25
CA LYS A 134 -10.30 8.44 3.58
C LYS A 134 -10.07 8.41 2.07
N MET A 135 -10.82 7.55 1.37
CA MET A 135 -10.71 7.46 -0.09
C MET A 135 -10.96 8.84 -0.71
N MET A 136 -10.04 9.30 -1.53
CA MET A 136 -10.25 10.55 -2.28
C MET A 136 -11.03 10.28 -3.57
N PRO A 137 -12.18 10.94 -3.77
CA PRO A 137 -12.95 10.80 -5.01
C PRO A 137 -12.29 11.63 -6.11
N TYR A 138 -11.44 11.01 -6.92
CA TYR A 138 -10.83 11.69 -8.06
C TYR A 138 -11.88 12.06 -9.12
N LEU A 139 -11.71 13.22 -9.75
CA LEU A 139 -12.58 13.70 -10.83
C LEU A 139 -12.72 12.65 -11.95
N GLU A 140 -13.90 12.59 -12.55
CA GLU A 140 -14.26 11.68 -13.66
C GLU A 140 -14.30 10.19 -13.29
N THR A 141 -13.99 9.84 -12.04
CA THR A 141 -14.15 8.45 -11.56
C THR A 141 -15.63 8.12 -11.34
N ARG A 142 -15.95 6.82 -11.33
CA ARG A 142 -17.28 6.34 -10.98
C ARG A 142 -17.69 6.81 -9.58
N VAL A 143 -16.79 6.69 -8.62
CA VAL A 143 -17.04 7.10 -7.22
C VAL A 143 -17.43 8.58 -7.12
N GLU A 144 -16.72 9.45 -7.83
CA GLU A 144 -17.04 10.87 -7.84
C GLU A 144 -18.44 11.13 -8.42
N LYS A 145 -18.77 10.46 -9.54
CA LYS A 145 -20.08 10.60 -10.19
C LYS A 145 -21.22 10.09 -9.29
N ASP A 146 -21.03 8.93 -8.66
CA ASP A 146 -22.02 8.34 -7.76
C ASP A 146 -22.25 9.23 -6.52
N LEU A 147 -21.20 9.77 -5.92
CA LEU A 147 -21.28 10.72 -4.80
C LEU A 147 -21.97 12.02 -5.19
N ARG A 148 -21.72 12.53 -6.37
CA ARG A 148 -22.37 13.74 -6.91
C ARG A 148 -23.87 13.50 -7.12
N LEU A 149 -24.23 12.38 -7.73
CA LEU A 149 -25.64 12.00 -7.94
C LEU A 149 -26.39 11.81 -6.62
N ALA A 150 -25.72 11.25 -5.60
CA ALA A 150 -26.28 11.08 -4.26
C ALA A 150 -26.32 12.36 -3.42
N GLY A 151 -25.81 13.50 -3.93
CA GLY A 151 -25.73 14.76 -3.19
C GLY A 151 -24.76 14.73 -2.00
N ARG A 152 -23.86 13.76 -1.94
CA ARG A 152 -22.89 13.54 -0.84
C ARG A 152 -21.53 14.16 -1.10
N LEU A 153 -21.23 14.52 -2.36
CA LEU A 153 -19.95 15.12 -2.74
C LEU A 153 -19.83 16.53 -2.19
N LYS A 154 -18.71 16.83 -1.58
CA LYS A 154 -18.36 18.13 -0.99
C LYS A 154 -17.01 18.61 -1.49
N GLY A 155 -16.64 19.82 -1.07
CA GLY A 155 -15.34 20.38 -1.39
C GLY A 155 -15.32 21.11 -2.75
N ARG A 156 -14.13 21.36 -3.24
CA ARG A 156 -13.86 22.08 -4.49
C ARG A 156 -12.85 21.29 -5.34
N SER A 157 -12.75 21.64 -6.60
CA SER A 157 -11.76 21.03 -7.52
C SER A 157 -10.36 20.99 -6.88
N GLY A 158 -9.74 19.82 -6.88
CA GLY A 158 -8.46 19.54 -6.22
C GLY A 158 -8.53 19.18 -4.73
N PHE A 159 -9.69 19.37 -4.08
CA PHE A 159 -9.92 19.06 -2.66
C PHE A 159 -11.34 18.52 -2.47
N LEU A 160 -11.66 17.44 -3.20
CA LEU A 160 -12.94 16.78 -3.08
C LEU A 160 -13.03 16.01 -1.77
N ASP A 161 -14.20 16.04 -1.17
CA ASP A 161 -14.56 15.31 0.04
C ASP A 161 -16.02 14.83 -0.07
N TYR A 162 -16.49 14.05 0.90
CA TYR A 162 -17.87 13.54 0.92
C TYR A 162 -18.33 13.26 2.33
N ASP A 163 -19.67 13.14 2.51
CA ASP A 163 -20.24 12.54 3.69
C ASP A 163 -20.36 11.03 3.53
N PHE A 164 -20.10 10.30 4.62
CA PHE A 164 -20.35 8.86 4.67
C PHE A 164 -21.84 8.56 4.56
N LEU A 165 -22.17 7.40 4.00
CA LEU A 165 -23.55 6.92 3.97
C LEU A 165 -24.06 6.68 5.40
N GLU A 166 -23.24 6.12 6.27
CA GLU A 166 -23.51 6.01 7.70
C GLU A 166 -23.07 7.30 8.40
N GLU A 167 -24.06 8.15 8.74
CA GLU A 167 -23.86 9.53 9.19
C GLU A 167 -22.95 9.62 10.44
N SER A 168 -23.04 8.65 11.35
CA SER A 168 -22.22 8.59 12.56
C SER A 168 -20.71 8.54 12.29
N LEU A 169 -20.30 8.03 11.12
CA LEU A 169 -18.90 7.99 10.72
C LEU A 169 -18.32 9.37 10.42
N ASN A 170 -19.14 10.38 10.07
CA ASN A 170 -18.63 11.73 9.84
C ASN A 170 -18.00 12.30 11.12
N GLY A 171 -18.67 12.14 12.24
CA GLY A 171 -18.16 12.56 13.56
C GLY A 171 -16.93 11.77 13.98
N LEU A 172 -16.96 10.45 13.81
CA LEU A 172 -15.82 9.58 14.12
C LEU A 172 -14.58 9.95 13.29
N TYR A 173 -14.74 10.11 11.97
CA TYR A 173 -13.64 10.48 11.10
C TYR A 173 -13.06 11.86 11.43
N ALA A 174 -13.93 12.85 11.69
CA ALA A 174 -13.50 14.20 12.10
C ALA A 174 -12.67 14.14 13.40
N PHE A 175 -13.17 13.43 14.42
CA PHE A 175 -12.46 13.23 15.69
C PHE A 175 -11.08 12.56 15.48
N LEU A 176 -11.04 11.45 14.74
CA LEU A 176 -9.79 10.75 14.48
C LEU A 176 -8.79 11.62 13.70
N SER A 177 -9.28 12.37 12.72
CA SER A 177 -8.44 13.28 11.92
C SER A 177 -7.85 14.40 12.79
N GLU A 178 -8.65 15.02 13.64
CA GLU A 178 -8.18 16.08 14.53
C GLU A 178 -7.14 15.56 15.53
N CYS A 179 -7.39 14.41 16.13
CA CYS A 179 -6.49 13.83 17.14
C CYS A 179 -5.19 13.28 16.56
N PHE A 180 -5.21 12.65 15.38
CA PHE A 180 -4.11 11.82 14.91
C PHE A 180 -3.43 12.30 13.63
N ASN A 181 -4.00 13.22 12.85
CA ASN A 181 -3.36 13.76 11.65
C ASN A 181 -1.94 14.28 11.89
N PRO A 182 -1.62 14.98 12.99
CA PRO A 182 -0.26 15.40 13.26
C PRO A 182 0.73 14.25 13.36
N TRP A 183 0.30 13.09 13.86
CA TRP A 183 1.14 11.90 13.99
C TRP A 183 1.42 11.21 12.67
N PHE A 184 0.46 11.28 11.72
CA PHE A 184 0.52 10.58 10.46
C PHE A 184 1.08 11.45 9.31
N HIS A 185 0.76 12.73 9.30
CA HIS A 185 1.04 13.63 8.18
C HIS A 185 2.10 14.71 8.48
N GLY A 186 2.44 14.94 9.75
CA GLY A 186 3.51 15.85 10.12
C GLY A 186 4.88 15.33 9.65
N SER A 187 5.76 16.21 9.18
CA SER A 187 7.14 15.84 8.79
C SER A 187 7.92 15.19 9.94
N ASP A 188 7.61 15.57 11.16
CA ASP A 188 8.14 15.10 12.44
C ASP A 188 7.17 14.16 13.18
N GLY A 189 6.07 13.79 12.53
CA GLY A 189 5.09 12.84 13.07
C GLY A 189 5.70 11.46 13.31
N THR A 190 5.33 10.82 14.42
CA THR A 190 5.91 9.55 14.88
C THR A 190 5.88 8.45 13.79
N THR A 191 4.80 8.38 13.02
CA THR A 191 4.67 7.40 11.93
C THR A 191 5.67 7.66 10.82
N ASN A 192 5.86 8.92 10.46
CA ASN A 192 6.79 9.32 9.41
C ASN A 192 8.24 9.06 9.83
N LEU A 193 8.60 9.41 11.06
CA LEU A 193 9.92 9.11 11.63
C LEU A 193 10.19 7.60 11.69
N ALA A 194 9.19 6.78 12.07
CA ALA A 194 9.34 5.34 12.09
C ALA A 194 9.56 4.76 10.67
N LYS A 195 8.83 5.24 9.66
CA LYS A 195 9.06 4.87 8.25
C LYS A 195 10.47 5.20 7.78
N TRP A 196 10.95 6.40 8.10
CA TRP A 196 12.32 6.82 7.78
C TRP A 196 13.35 5.94 8.48
N GLY A 197 13.15 5.63 9.76
CA GLY A 197 14.02 4.75 10.53
C GLY A 197 14.16 3.37 9.91
N VAL A 198 13.05 2.74 9.53
CA VAL A 198 13.06 1.43 8.87
C VAL A 198 13.77 1.48 7.52
N ASN A 199 13.49 2.51 6.70
CA ASN A 199 14.17 2.65 5.41
C ASN A 199 15.68 2.85 5.59
N TYR A 200 16.08 3.68 6.56
CA TYR A 200 17.49 3.91 6.85
C TYR A 200 18.20 2.63 7.29
N LEU A 201 17.59 1.86 8.19
CA LEU A 201 18.16 0.59 8.65
C LEU A 201 18.27 -0.45 7.50
N ALA A 202 17.27 -0.51 6.61
CA ALA A 202 17.32 -1.40 5.46
C ALA A 202 18.46 -1.02 4.51
N VAL A 203 18.61 0.26 4.21
CA VAL A 203 19.70 0.77 3.34
C VAL A 203 21.06 0.56 4.00
N TYR A 204 21.18 0.89 5.28
CA TYR A 204 22.42 0.69 6.02
C TYR A 204 22.82 -0.79 6.05
N GLY A 205 21.88 -1.69 6.39
CA GLY A 205 22.11 -3.13 6.41
C GLY A 205 22.53 -3.71 5.06
N PHE A 206 22.01 -3.16 3.97
CA PHE A 206 22.39 -3.59 2.61
C PHE A 206 23.84 -3.25 2.27
N PHE A 207 24.29 -2.03 2.55
CA PHE A 207 25.64 -1.57 2.15
C PHE A 207 26.72 -1.91 3.17
N PHE A 208 26.38 -2.02 4.45
CA PHE A 208 27.36 -2.14 5.54
C PHE A 208 27.20 -3.41 6.38
N GLY A 209 26.19 -4.21 6.08
CA GLY A 209 25.81 -5.33 6.93
C GLY A 209 24.98 -4.89 8.13
N VAL A 210 24.21 -5.84 8.71
CA VAL A 210 23.47 -5.61 9.94
C VAL A 210 24.47 -5.65 11.09
N PRO A 211 24.53 -4.66 12.01
CA PRO A 211 25.36 -4.76 13.19
C PRO A 211 24.97 -6.03 13.97
N GLU A 212 25.93 -6.88 14.28
CA GLU A 212 25.70 -7.98 15.20
C GLU A 212 25.37 -7.35 16.57
N GLY A 213 24.09 -7.47 16.98
CA GLY A 213 23.58 -6.98 18.26
C GLY A 213 23.57 -8.06 19.31
#